data_70bb3f562f926edeb6439ea9b6211318
#
_entry.id   70bb3f562f926edeb6439ea9b6211318
#
_cell.length_a   1.000
_cell.length_b   1.000
_cell.length_c   1.000
_cell.angle_alpha   90.00
_cell.angle_beta   90.00
_cell.angle_gamma   90.00
#
_symmetry.space_group_name_H-M   'P 1'
#
loop_
_entity.id
_entity.type
_entity.pdbx_description
1 polymer ?
#
loop_
_entity_poly.entity_id
_entity_poly.type
_entity_poly.pdbx_seq_one_letter_code
_entity_poly.pdbx_strand_id
1 'polypeptide(L)'
;MTLRLAYNTNGASSHRLDDALSLIADSGYQGVALTLDHHHLDPFAAEWRAQTERLKQRLDELGLGSVIETGARYLLNPREKHEPTLLNPSLEGRARRIQFLCRAIDIAAILGSETVSFWAGVPKPEVAPDQATAWLHEGLGAVCDYAADKQVSVSLEPEPGMLVETVGDYVAVAERHPSLRLALDTGHCLVTQDIAPDQAVRNHADRLGTVSVEDMKIGDHTHLPFGEGDMDLPAVVAALNDIAFTGLVCVEYSRESPRAHLAIPEAAAALRAAGA
;
A
#
# COMPACT_ATOMS: atom_id res chain seq x y z
N MET A 1 12.76 -4.37 19.80
CA MET A 1 13.24 -3.63 18.60
C MET A 1 12.30 -2.47 18.40
N THR A 2 12.76 -1.32 17.93
CA THR A 2 11.87 -0.20 17.58
C THR A 2 11.30 -0.45 16.19
N LEU A 3 10.00 -0.32 16.01
CA LEU A 3 9.35 -0.45 14.71
C LEU A 3 9.85 0.62 13.74
N ARG A 4 9.92 0.29 12.47
CA ARG A 4 10.31 1.23 11.41
C ARG A 4 9.05 1.89 10.85
N LEU A 5 8.84 3.14 11.22
CA LEU A 5 7.65 3.90 10.86
C LEU A 5 7.82 4.56 9.49
N ALA A 6 6.76 4.54 8.70
CA ALA A 6 6.65 5.21 7.40
C ALA A 6 5.33 5.99 7.31
N TYR A 7 5.26 6.93 6.38
CA TYR A 7 4.05 7.68 6.10
C TYR A 7 3.68 7.57 4.62
N ASN A 8 2.39 7.34 4.32
CA ASN A 8 1.92 7.23 2.95
C ASN A 8 1.81 8.62 2.31
N THR A 9 2.48 8.82 1.17
CA THR A 9 2.52 10.12 0.49
C THR A 9 1.18 10.54 -0.10
N ASN A 10 0.18 9.64 -0.18
CA ASN A 10 -1.20 10.04 -0.53
C ASN A 10 -1.80 11.01 0.49
N GLY A 11 -1.42 10.88 1.76
CA GLY A 11 -1.77 11.81 2.85
C GLY A 11 -1.00 13.13 2.82
N ALA A 12 -0.13 13.37 1.84
CA ALA A 12 0.63 14.60 1.64
C ALA A 12 0.51 15.16 0.22
N SER A 13 -0.50 14.77 -0.53
CA SER A 13 -0.68 15.11 -1.96
C SER A 13 -0.87 16.60 -2.25
N SER A 14 -1.12 17.43 -1.23
CA SER A 14 -1.16 18.90 -1.34
C SER A 14 0.23 19.55 -1.29
N HIS A 15 1.28 18.78 -0.99
CA HIS A 15 2.67 19.22 -0.95
C HIS A 15 3.45 18.71 -2.16
N ARG A 16 4.52 19.40 -2.53
CA ARG A 16 5.51 18.83 -3.46
C ARG A 16 6.15 17.62 -2.80
N LEU A 17 6.57 16.65 -3.61
CA LEU A 17 7.17 15.42 -3.06
C LEU A 17 8.35 15.72 -2.14
N ASP A 18 9.30 16.58 -2.56
CA ASP A 18 10.48 16.92 -1.75
C ASP A 18 10.11 17.56 -0.39
N ASP A 19 9.08 18.41 -0.36
CA ASP A 19 8.59 19.05 0.86
C ASP A 19 7.92 17.99 1.77
N ALA A 20 7.11 17.09 1.20
CA ALA A 20 6.49 15.99 1.94
C ALA A 20 7.54 15.05 2.54
N LEU A 21 8.57 14.66 1.77
CA LEU A 21 9.66 13.82 2.25
C LEU A 21 10.44 14.47 3.40
N SER A 22 10.68 15.79 3.32
CA SER A 22 11.32 16.55 4.40
C SER A 22 10.47 16.55 5.67
N LEU A 23 9.16 16.83 5.57
CA LEU A 23 8.23 16.79 6.71
C LEU A 23 8.18 15.39 7.37
N ILE A 24 8.20 14.32 6.57
CA ILE A 24 8.21 12.95 7.05
C ILE A 24 9.52 12.66 7.79
N ALA A 25 10.67 12.98 7.19
CA ALA A 25 11.98 12.77 7.80
C ALA A 25 12.14 13.57 9.10
N ASP A 26 11.76 14.86 9.10
CA ASP A 26 11.84 15.75 10.27
C ASP A 26 10.95 15.27 11.43
N SER A 27 9.87 14.52 11.12
CA SER A 27 9.00 13.90 12.12
C SER A 27 9.54 12.58 12.68
N GLY A 28 10.72 12.14 12.19
CA GLY A 28 11.45 10.96 12.69
C GLY A 28 10.89 9.63 12.15
N TYR A 29 10.29 9.62 10.98
CA TYR A 29 9.99 8.40 10.23
C TYR A 29 11.26 7.82 9.58
N GLN A 30 11.24 6.51 9.32
CA GLN A 30 12.35 5.78 8.68
C GLN A 30 12.01 5.38 7.24
N GLY A 31 10.83 5.73 6.75
CA GLY A 31 10.43 5.42 5.38
C GLY A 31 9.17 6.12 4.93
N VAL A 32 8.82 5.83 3.69
CA VAL A 32 7.60 6.31 3.03
C VAL A 32 6.90 5.18 2.30
N ALA A 33 5.56 5.20 2.29
CA ALA A 33 4.79 4.50 1.26
C ALA A 33 4.57 5.49 0.11
N LEU A 34 5.30 5.29 -0.96
CA LEU A 34 5.30 6.21 -2.10
C LEU A 34 4.14 5.88 -3.04
N THR A 35 3.13 6.72 -3.04
CA THR A 35 2.02 6.62 -4.00
C THR A 35 2.48 7.10 -5.38
N LEU A 36 2.40 6.21 -6.38
CA LEU A 36 2.65 6.58 -7.77
C LEU A 36 1.45 7.32 -8.35
N ASP A 37 1.63 8.62 -8.58
CA ASP A 37 0.60 9.49 -9.14
C ASP A 37 1.23 10.70 -9.85
N HIS A 38 0.45 11.38 -10.67
CA HIS A 38 0.90 12.49 -11.52
C HIS A 38 1.56 13.66 -10.74
N HIS A 39 1.22 13.86 -9.48
CA HIS A 39 1.70 14.99 -8.68
C HIS A 39 2.95 14.69 -7.84
N HIS A 40 3.26 13.42 -7.60
CA HIS A 40 4.46 13.02 -6.86
C HIS A 40 5.49 12.36 -7.78
N LEU A 41 5.24 11.13 -8.20
CA LEU A 41 6.07 10.42 -9.19
C LEU A 41 5.16 9.82 -10.24
N ASP A 42 5.10 10.45 -11.42
CA ASP A 42 4.30 9.96 -12.54
C ASP A 42 5.07 8.82 -13.26
N PRO A 43 4.59 7.56 -13.16
CA PRO A 43 5.25 6.43 -13.78
C PRO A 43 5.17 6.45 -15.32
N PHE A 44 4.34 7.32 -15.90
CA PHE A 44 4.18 7.47 -17.35
C PHE A 44 4.83 8.74 -17.91
N ALA A 45 5.45 9.57 -17.07
CA ALA A 45 6.24 10.70 -17.55
C ALA A 45 7.41 10.20 -18.45
N ALA A 46 7.75 10.97 -19.47
CA ALA A 46 8.86 10.61 -20.39
C ALA A 46 10.17 10.40 -19.63
N GLU A 47 10.41 11.17 -18.57
CA GLU A 47 11.63 11.15 -17.76
C GLU A 47 11.50 10.36 -16.45
N TRP A 48 10.50 9.47 -16.34
CA TRP A 48 10.21 8.74 -15.09
C TRP A 48 11.44 8.07 -14.48
N ARG A 49 12.33 7.49 -15.30
CA ARG A 49 13.53 6.82 -14.81
C ARG A 49 14.51 7.81 -14.16
N ALA A 50 14.81 8.91 -14.83
CA ALA A 50 15.69 9.94 -14.27
C ALA A 50 15.07 10.62 -13.04
N GLN A 51 13.72 10.76 -12.99
CA GLN A 51 13.03 11.24 -11.81
C GLN A 51 13.17 10.23 -10.66
N THR A 52 13.01 8.94 -10.91
CA THR A 52 13.19 7.88 -9.91
C THR A 52 14.61 7.84 -9.36
N GLU A 53 15.63 7.98 -10.22
CA GLU A 53 17.03 8.00 -9.81
C GLU A 53 17.35 9.22 -8.91
N ARG A 54 16.79 10.40 -9.22
CA ARG A 54 16.91 11.58 -8.34
C ARG A 54 16.18 11.37 -7.01
N LEU A 55 14.99 10.75 -7.06
CA LEU A 55 14.24 10.42 -5.85
C LEU A 55 15.01 9.43 -4.96
N LYS A 56 15.68 8.43 -5.56
CA LYS A 56 16.55 7.51 -4.81
C LYS A 56 17.62 8.26 -4.03
N GLN A 57 18.32 9.20 -4.69
CA GLN A 57 19.32 10.03 -4.02
C GLN A 57 18.71 10.83 -2.87
N ARG A 58 17.52 11.40 -3.09
CA ARG A 58 16.82 12.18 -2.06
C ARG A 58 16.41 11.33 -0.86
N LEU A 59 15.89 10.13 -1.08
CA LEU A 59 15.55 9.19 0.00
C LEU A 59 16.81 8.79 0.79
N ASP A 60 17.93 8.52 0.10
CA ASP A 60 19.23 8.21 0.74
C ASP A 60 19.75 9.36 1.60
N GLU A 61 19.67 10.61 1.11
CA GLU A 61 20.06 11.82 1.87
C GLU A 61 19.23 11.97 3.16
N LEU A 62 17.93 11.62 3.09
CA LEU A 62 17.02 11.71 4.24
C LEU A 62 17.04 10.47 5.15
N GLY A 63 17.74 9.40 4.73
CA GLY A 63 17.75 8.12 5.46
C GLY A 63 16.41 7.39 5.44
N LEU A 64 15.59 7.60 4.38
CA LEU A 64 14.27 7.02 4.25
C LEU A 64 14.28 5.77 3.36
N GLY A 65 13.77 4.65 3.87
CA GLY A 65 13.36 3.51 3.06
C GLY A 65 12.03 3.78 2.34
N SER A 66 11.60 2.84 1.48
CA SER A 66 10.32 2.97 0.80
C SER A 66 9.59 1.65 0.57
N VAL A 67 8.29 1.72 0.49
CA VAL A 67 7.39 0.80 -0.22
C VAL A 67 6.68 1.56 -1.34
N ILE A 68 6.24 0.87 -2.38
CA ILE A 68 5.47 1.49 -3.46
C ILE A 68 3.99 1.17 -3.26
N GLU A 69 3.15 2.20 -3.34
CA GLU A 69 1.70 2.11 -3.29
C GLU A 69 1.12 2.43 -4.68
N THR A 70 0.14 1.65 -5.15
CA THR A 70 -0.33 1.68 -6.54
C THR A 70 -1.84 1.90 -6.68
N GLY A 71 -2.46 2.67 -5.80
CA GLY A 71 -3.90 2.99 -5.86
C GLY A 71 -4.35 3.58 -7.20
N ALA A 72 -3.45 4.29 -7.89
CA ALA A 72 -3.60 4.82 -9.24
C ALA A 72 -4.77 5.78 -9.45
N ARG A 73 -5.62 6.02 -8.48
CA ARG A 73 -6.77 6.95 -8.53
C ARG A 73 -7.30 7.19 -9.98
N TYR A 74 -7.01 8.33 -10.60
CA TYR A 74 -7.39 8.67 -11.98
C TYR A 74 -6.22 8.60 -12.98
N LEU A 75 -5.07 8.08 -12.56
CA LEU A 75 -3.84 8.05 -13.37
C LEU A 75 -4.01 7.22 -14.68
N LEU A 76 -4.70 6.09 -14.58
CA LEU A 76 -4.92 5.19 -15.73
C LEU A 76 -6.17 5.56 -16.54
N ASN A 77 -7.19 6.10 -15.89
CA ASN A 77 -8.43 6.54 -16.54
C ASN A 77 -8.94 7.83 -15.89
N PRO A 78 -8.89 8.98 -16.59
CA PRO A 78 -9.33 10.25 -16.01
C PRO A 78 -10.84 10.36 -15.77
N ARG A 79 -11.63 9.38 -16.21
CA ARG A 79 -13.09 9.37 -16.10
C ARG A 79 -13.60 8.38 -15.05
N GLU A 80 -12.79 7.42 -14.65
CA GLU A 80 -13.21 6.36 -13.74
C GLU A 80 -12.08 6.05 -12.75
N LYS A 81 -12.34 6.31 -11.48
CA LYS A 81 -11.38 6.13 -10.40
C LYS A 81 -10.95 4.66 -10.31
N HIS A 82 -9.66 4.44 -10.15
CA HIS A 82 -9.03 3.12 -9.99
C HIS A 82 -9.03 2.21 -11.24
N GLU A 83 -9.73 2.59 -12.31
CA GLU A 83 -9.79 1.80 -13.55
C GLU A 83 -8.67 2.17 -14.56
N PRO A 84 -8.28 1.20 -15.41
CA PRO A 84 -8.67 -0.21 -15.38
C PRO A 84 -7.96 -0.98 -14.27
N THR A 85 -8.62 -2.06 -13.78
CA THR A 85 -8.08 -3.01 -12.81
C THR A 85 -7.63 -4.31 -13.51
N LEU A 86 -7.10 -5.28 -12.74
CA LEU A 86 -6.81 -6.64 -13.23
C LEU A 86 -8.09 -7.38 -13.68
N LEU A 87 -9.26 -6.89 -13.28
CA LEU A 87 -10.58 -7.49 -13.55
C LEU A 87 -11.33 -6.79 -14.68
N ASN A 88 -10.69 -5.85 -15.39
CA ASN A 88 -11.35 -5.10 -16.45
C ASN A 88 -11.85 -6.03 -17.58
N PRO A 89 -13.10 -5.88 -18.07
CA PRO A 89 -13.66 -6.74 -19.13
C PRO A 89 -12.81 -6.77 -20.40
N SER A 90 -12.17 -5.65 -20.76
CA SER A 90 -11.33 -5.61 -21.96
C SER A 90 -9.92 -6.14 -21.68
N LEU A 91 -9.38 -6.91 -22.62
CA LEU A 91 -8.00 -7.37 -22.56
C LEU A 91 -7.01 -6.20 -22.51
N GLU A 92 -7.28 -5.12 -23.25
CA GLU A 92 -6.45 -3.91 -23.27
C GLU A 92 -6.43 -3.24 -21.89
N GLY A 93 -7.57 -3.17 -21.19
CA GLY A 93 -7.66 -2.62 -19.83
C GLY A 93 -6.82 -3.42 -18.86
N ARG A 94 -6.96 -4.75 -18.84
CA ARG A 94 -6.13 -5.63 -17.99
C ARG A 94 -4.64 -5.49 -18.31
N ALA A 95 -4.27 -5.47 -19.60
CA ALA A 95 -2.89 -5.27 -20.03
C ALA A 95 -2.33 -3.92 -19.56
N ARG A 96 -3.13 -2.84 -19.60
CA ARG A 96 -2.75 -1.52 -19.10
C ARG A 96 -2.48 -1.53 -17.59
N ARG A 97 -3.30 -2.23 -16.82
CA ARG A 97 -3.06 -2.38 -15.36
C ARG A 97 -1.79 -3.18 -15.08
N ILE A 98 -1.57 -4.29 -15.78
CA ILE A 98 -0.34 -5.09 -15.66
C ILE A 98 0.89 -4.24 -16.02
N GLN A 99 0.82 -3.47 -17.12
CA GLN A 99 1.92 -2.56 -17.51
C GLN A 99 2.23 -1.52 -16.41
N PHE A 100 1.21 -0.97 -15.78
CA PHE A 100 1.40 -0.05 -14.65
C PHE A 100 2.08 -0.72 -13.47
N LEU A 101 1.66 -1.93 -13.09
CA LEU A 101 2.27 -2.70 -11.99
C LEU A 101 3.72 -3.08 -12.34
N CYS A 102 4.02 -3.50 -13.57
CA CYS A 102 5.40 -3.73 -14.02
C CYS A 102 6.25 -2.45 -13.94
N ARG A 103 5.69 -1.30 -14.27
CA ARG A 103 6.38 -0.02 -14.10
C ARG A 103 6.62 0.33 -12.63
N ALA A 104 5.67 0.04 -11.74
CA ALA A 104 5.86 0.19 -10.29
C ALA A 104 6.98 -0.71 -9.77
N ILE A 105 7.08 -1.93 -10.27
CA ILE A 105 8.18 -2.86 -9.98
C ILE A 105 9.52 -2.32 -10.48
N ASP A 106 9.60 -1.75 -11.70
CA ASP A 106 10.82 -1.11 -12.20
C ASP A 106 11.26 0.06 -11.30
N ILE A 107 10.31 0.88 -10.84
CA ILE A 107 10.57 1.98 -9.91
C ILE A 107 11.06 1.43 -8.57
N ALA A 108 10.39 0.41 -8.02
CA ALA A 108 10.79 -0.24 -6.78
C ALA A 108 12.23 -0.81 -6.87
N ALA A 109 12.59 -1.43 -7.99
CA ALA A 109 13.94 -1.95 -8.23
C ALA A 109 15.01 -0.83 -8.20
N ILE A 110 14.73 0.33 -8.77
CA ILE A 110 15.65 1.49 -8.78
C ILE A 110 15.77 2.07 -7.36
N LEU A 111 14.65 2.22 -6.65
CA LEU A 111 14.63 2.79 -5.30
C LEU A 111 15.18 1.83 -4.25
N GLY A 112 15.19 0.53 -4.50
CA GLY A 112 15.44 -0.50 -3.50
C GLY A 112 14.27 -0.62 -2.50
N SER A 113 13.04 -0.42 -2.98
CA SER A 113 11.85 -0.49 -2.14
C SER A 113 11.57 -1.90 -1.62
N GLU A 114 11.03 -2.02 -0.41
CA GLU A 114 10.81 -3.30 0.26
C GLU A 114 9.75 -4.15 -0.44
N THR A 115 8.72 -3.51 -0.99
CA THR A 115 7.66 -4.18 -1.75
C THR A 115 6.90 -3.18 -2.63
N VAL A 116 6.10 -3.73 -3.57
CA VAL A 116 5.06 -3.00 -4.29
C VAL A 116 3.71 -3.50 -3.81
N SER A 117 2.91 -2.63 -3.19
CA SER A 117 1.53 -2.92 -2.77
C SER A 117 0.54 -2.62 -3.88
N PHE A 118 -0.45 -3.50 -4.04
CA PHE A 118 -1.57 -3.34 -4.96
C PHE A 118 -2.76 -4.20 -4.53
N TRP A 119 -3.95 -3.88 -5.04
CA TRP A 119 -5.21 -4.57 -4.78
C TRP A 119 -5.81 -5.18 -6.05
N ALA A 120 -6.81 -6.07 -5.90
CA ALA A 120 -7.41 -6.83 -6.99
C ALA A 120 -8.28 -5.98 -7.93
N GLY A 121 -9.11 -5.12 -7.35
CA GLY A 121 -10.15 -4.34 -8.03
C GLY A 121 -11.55 -4.94 -7.88
N VAL A 122 -12.54 -4.16 -8.37
CA VAL A 122 -13.96 -4.54 -8.33
C VAL A 122 -14.35 -5.11 -9.68
N PRO A 123 -14.92 -6.32 -9.77
CA PRO A 123 -15.42 -6.86 -11.03
C PRO A 123 -16.62 -6.03 -11.52
N LYS A 124 -16.69 -5.78 -12.81
CA LYS A 124 -17.87 -5.12 -13.40
C LYS A 124 -19.09 -6.03 -13.31
N PRO A 125 -20.32 -5.47 -13.22
CA PRO A 125 -21.55 -6.25 -13.05
C PRO A 125 -21.80 -7.32 -14.13
N GLU A 126 -21.30 -7.10 -15.35
CA GLU A 126 -21.41 -8.03 -16.47
C GLU A 126 -20.39 -9.18 -16.44
N VAL A 127 -19.43 -9.14 -15.53
CA VAL A 127 -18.36 -10.16 -15.42
C VAL A 127 -18.78 -11.26 -14.46
N ALA A 128 -18.82 -12.49 -14.93
CA ALA A 128 -19.11 -13.66 -14.10
C ALA A 128 -18.00 -13.84 -13.02
N PRO A 129 -18.34 -14.27 -11.79
CA PRO A 129 -17.37 -14.43 -10.69
C PRO A 129 -16.17 -15.33 -11.05
N ASP A 130 -16.42 -16.47 -11.68
CA ASP A 130 -15.35 -17.39 -12.10
C ASP A 130 -14.42 -16.75 -13.14
N GLN A 131 -14.97 -15.90 -14.00
CA GLN A 131 -14.19 -15.17 -15.01
C GLN A 131 -13.32 -14.10 -14.35
N ALA A 132 -13.86 -13.35 -13.37
CA ALA A 132 -13.10 -12.36 -12.61
C ALA A 132 -11.94 -13.02 -11.87
N THR A 133 -12.20 -14.15 -11.21
CA THR A 133 -11.19 -14.96 -10.51
C THR A 133 -10.11 -15.47 -11.48
N ALA A 134 -10.49 -15.94 -12.67
CA ALA A 134 -9.54 -16.39 -13.69
C ALA A 134 -8.63 -15.24 -14.14
N TRP A 135 -9.18 -14.06 -14.41
CA TRP A 135 -8.41 -12.87 -14.80
C TRP A 135 -7.49 -12.39 -13.68
N LEU A 136 -7.96 -12.43 -12.42
CA LEU A 136 -7.10 -12.11 -11.28
C LEU A 136 -5.86 -13.00 -11.27
N HIS A 137 -6.04 -14.33 -11.33
CA HIS A 137 -4.91 -15.27 -11.32
C HIS A 137 -3.98 -15.11 -12.52
N GLU A 138 -4.51 -14.83 -13.71
CA GLU A 138 -3.71 -14.53 -14.90
C GLU A 138 -2.86 -13.27 -14.68
N GLY A 139 -3.47 -12.19 -14.19
CA GLY A 139 -2.78 -10.94 -13.90
C GLY A 139 -1.73 -11.07 -12.80
N LEU A 140 -2.07 -11.77 -11.70
CA LEU A 140 -1.14 -12.05 -10.61
C LEU A 140 0.06 -12.88 -11.07
N GLY A 141 -0.16 -13.91 -11.92
CA GLY A 141 0.94 -14.68 -12.51
C GLY A 141 1.92 -13.77 -13.25
N ALA A 142 1.42 -12.93 -14.16
CA ALA A 142 2.25 -12.02 -14.92
C ALA A 142 3.02 -11.01 -14.05
N VAL A 143 2.37 -10.47 -13.00
CA VAL A 143 2.99 -9.51 -12.07
C VAL A 143 4.05 -10.20 -11.19
N CYS A 144 3.75 -11.38 -10.63
CA CYS A 144 4.69 -12.13 -9.80
C CYS A 144 5.92 -12.59 -10.59
N ASP A 145 5.74 -13.08 -11.82
CA ASP A 145 6.85 -13.48 -12.70
C ASP A 145 7.76 -12.28 -13.01
N TYR A 146 7.17 -11.13 -13.36
CA TYR A 146 7.94 -9.91 -13.61
C TYR A 146 8.68 -9.42 -12.37
N ALA A 147 8.04 -9.48 -11.21
CA ALA A 147 8.65 -9.10 -9.93
C ALA A 147 9.83 -10.02 -9.56
N ALA A 148 9.70 -11.32 -9.80
CA ALA A 148 10.78 -12.29 -9.59
C ALA A 148 11.99 -11.99 -10.48
N ASP A 149 11.78 -11.69 -11.76
CA ASP A 149 12.86 -11.30 -12.68
C ASP A 149 13.61 -10.04 -12.24
N LYS A 150 12.92 -9.13 -11.57
CA LYS A 150 13.47 -7.88 -11.01
C LYS A 150 14.00 -8.02 -9.57
N GLN A 151 13.79 -9.14 -8.93
CA GLN A 151 14.10 -9.38 -7.52
C GLN A 151 13.37 -8.39 -6.59
N VAL A 152 12.15 -8.03 -6.93
CA VAL A 152 11.28 -7.14 -6.15
C VAL A 152 10.15 -7.94 -5.50
N SER A 153 9.88 -7.68 -4.24
CA SER A 153 8.70 -8.25 -3.55
C SER A 153 7.43 -7.54 -4.01
N VAL A 154 6.33 -8.28 -4.12
CA VAL A 154 4.99 -7.75 -4.40
C VAL A 154 4.01 -8.21 -3.35
N SER A 155 3.11 -7.33 -2.94
CA SER A 155 2.15 -7.57 -1.87
C SER A 155 0.73 -7.25 -2.34
N LEU A 156 -0.19 -8.20 -2.15
CA LEU A 156 -1.61 -7.99 -2.43
C LEU A 156 -2.30 -7.48 -1.16
N GLU A 157 -3.07 -6.45 -1.33
CA GLU A 157 -3.88 -5.82 -0.28
C GLU A 157 -5.33 -6.29 -0.38
N PRO A 158 -5.86 -6.93 0.66
CA PRO A 158 -7.30 -7.10 0.81
C PRO A 158 -7.97 -5.73 1.01
N GLU A 159 -8.91 -5.41 0.12
CA GLU A 159 -9.55 -4.09 0.07
C GLU A 159 -11.06 -4.21 0.18
N PRO A 160 -11.73 -3.57 1.15
CA PRO A 160 -13.18 -3.64 1.30
C PRO A 160 -13.95 -3.32 0.02
N GLY A 161 -14.86 -4.20 -0.39
CA GLY A 161 -15.66 -4.09 -1.59
C GLY A 161 -14.96 -4.55 -2.87
N MET A 162 -13.73 -5.05 -2.82
CA MET A 162 -13.03 -5.64 -3.98
C MET A 162 -13.15 -7.16 -4.03
N LEU A 163 -12.67 -7.78 -5.11
CA LEU A 163 -12.72 -9.25 -5.29
C LEU A 163 -11.91 -10.00 -4.23
N VAL A 164 -10.83 -9.41 -3.75
CA VAL A 164 -10.07 -9.87 -2.57
C VAL A 164 -10.36 -8.84 -1.49
N GLU A 165 -11.34 -9.11 -0.66
CA GLU A 165 -11.87 -8.18 0.32
C GLU A 165 -11.30 -8.40 1.71
N THR A 166 -11.13 -9.67 2.06
CA THR A 166 -10.74 -10.12 3.41
C THR A 166 -9.35 -10.73 3.43
N VAL A 167 -8.75 -10.84 4.62
CA VAL A 167 -7.50 -11.58 4.81
C VAL A 167 -7.70 -13.05 4.42
N GLY A 168 -8.89 -13.62 4.67
CA GLY A 168 -9.24 -14.97 4.24
C GLY A 168 -9.22 -15.13 2.72
N ASP A 169 -9.70 -14.16 1.95
CA ASP A 169 -9.63 -14.17 0.48
C ASP A 169 -8.19 -14.11 -0.01
N TYR A 170 -7.35 -13.28 0.62
CA TYR A 170 -5.92 -13.24 0.31
C TYR A 170 -5.27 -14.61 0.52
N VAL A 171 -5.55 -15.30 1.62
CA VAL A 171 -4.98 -16.63 1.90
C VAL A 171 -5.32 -17.60 0.77
N ALA A 172 -6.59 -17.62 0.32
CA ALA A 172 -7.02 -18.49 -0.79
C ALA A 172 -6.29 -18.16 -2.12
N VAL A 173 -6.06 -16.86 -2.40
CA VAL A 173 -5.30 -16.43 -3.58
C VAL A 173 -3.82 -16.81 -3.45
N ALA A 174 -3.22 -16.61 -2.28
CA ALA A 174 -1.80 -16.86 -2.02
C ALA A 174 -1.41 -18.34 -2.10
N GLU A 175 -2.35 -19.29 -1.93
CA GLU A 175 -2.11 -20.72 -2.16
C GLU A 175 -1.60 -20.99 -3.59
N ARG A 176 -2.10 -20.26 -4.58
CA ARG A 176 -1.70 -20.38 -5.99
C ARG A 176 -0.53 -19.45 -6.38
N HIS A 177 -0.21 -18.47 -5.54
CA HIS A 177 0.86 -17.48 -5.76
C HIS A 177 1.75 -17.38 -4.52
N PRO A 178 2.59 -18.39 -4.23
CA PRO A 178 3.32 -18.48 -2.96
C PRO A 178 4.35 -17.36 -2.74
N SER A 179 4.80 -16.67 -3.79
CA SER A 179 5.69 -15.51 -3.70
C SER A 179 4.96 -14.21 -3.36
N LEU A 180 3.62 -14.19 -3.49
CA LEU A 180 2.81 -13.01 -3.21
C LEU A 180 2.73 -12.77 -1.71
N ARG A 181 3.14 -11.59 -1.25
CA ARG A 181 3.09 -11.19 0.17
C ARG A 181 1.75 -10.53 0.47
N LEU A 182 1.48 -10.34 1.76
CA LEU A 182 0.32 -9.60 2.25
C LEU A 182 0.70 -8.14 2.48
N ALA A 183 0.00 -7.21 1.85
CA ALA A 183 -0.08 -5.82 2.29
C ALA A 183 -1.26 -5.73 3.25
N LEU A 184 -0.97 -5.76 4.54
CA LEU A 184 -2.02 -5.74 5.56
C LEU A 184 -2.37 -4.30 5.91
N ASP A 185 -3.58 -3.88 5.53
CA ASP A 185 -4.19 -2.68 6.08
C ASP A 185 -5.00 -3.07 7.32
N THR A 186 -4.59 -2.54 8.47
CA THR A 186 -5.23 -2.87 9.76
C THR A 186 -6.62 -2.24 9.91
N GLY A 187 -6.88 -1.11 9.27
CA GLY A 187 -8.19 -0.47 9.21
C GLY A 187 -9.20 -1.31 8.43
N HIS A 188 -8.78 -1.95 7.34
CA HIS A 188 -9.64 -2.84 6.54
C HIS A 188 -10.17 -4.03 7.36
N CYS A 189 -9.39 -4.52 8.34
CA CYS A 189 -9.88 -5.55 9.27
C CYS A 189 -11.07 -5.06 10.12
N LEU A 190 -11.11 -3.77 10.50
CA LEU A 190 -12.26 -3.19 11.20
C LEU A 190 -13.49 -3.04 10.29
N VAL A 191 -13.25 -2.75 9.01
CA VAL A 191 -14.34 -2.59 8.04
C VAL A 191 -14.99 -3.93 7.72
N THR A 192 -14.20 -4.95 7.42
CA THR A 192 -14.68 -6.28 7.03
C THR A 192 -15.08 -7.15 8.21
N GLN A 193 -14.49 -6.93 9.38
CA GLN A 193 -14.74 -7.69 10.62
C GLN A 193 -14.45 -9.20 10.47
N ASP A 194 -13.62 -9.61 9.51
CA ASP A 194 -13.26 -11.01 9.30
C ASP A 194 -12.22 -11.50 10.32
N ILE A 195 -11.32 -10.60 10.75
CA ILE A 195 -10.29 -10.90 11.74
C ILE A 195 -9.94 -9.61 12.52
N ALA A 196 -9.62 -9.73 13.82
CA ALA A 196 -9.13 -8.58 14.58
C ALA A 196 -7.77 -8.11 14.06
N PRO A 197 -7.49 -6.78 13.97
CA PRO A 197 -6.26 -6.24 13.39
C PRO A 197 -4.97 -6.83 13.98
N ASP A 198 -4.87 -6.93 15.31
CA ASP A 198 -3.72 -7.50 16.01
C ASP A 198 -3.56 -9.01 15.76
N GLN A 199 -4.67 -9.73 15.62
CA GLN A 199 -4.65 -11.15 15.26
C GLN A 199 -4.22 -11.36 13.81
N ALA A 200 -4.64 -10.48 12.88
CA ALA A 200 -4.18 -10.52 11.49
C ALA A 200 -2.66 -10.38 11.41
N VAL A 201 -2.08 -9.45 12.16
CA VAL A 201 -0.62 -9.27 12.27
C VAL A 201 0.06 -10.56 12.77
N ARG A 202 -0.41 -11.15 13.88
CA ARG A 202 0.22 -12.35 14.46
C ARG A 202 0.07 -13.58 13.59
N ASN A 203 -1.14 -13.79 13.04
CA ASN A 203 -1.46 -15.01 12.30
C ASN A 203 -0.78 -15.08 10.92
N HIS A 204 -0.39 -13.92 10.36
CA HIS A 204 0.19 -13.83 9.02
C HIS A 204 1.61 -13.23 9.01
N ALA A 205 2.32 -13.29 10.14
CA ALA A 205 3.64 -12.72 10.33
C ALA A 205 4.66 -13.11 9.24
N ASP A 206 4.64 -14.36 8.80
CA ASP A 206 5.50 -14.89 7.74
C ASP A 206 5.13 -14.40 6.33
N ARG A 207 3.95 -13.84 6.16
CA ARG A 207 3.42 -13.35 4.88
C ARG A 207 3.47 -11.84 4.73
N LEU A 208 3.63 -11.08 5.81
CA LEU A 208 3.61 -9.62 5.75
C LEU A 208 4.73 -9.08 4.85
N GLY A 209 4.37 -8.28 3.86
CA GLY A 209 5.30 -7.50 3.04
C GLY A 209 5.35 -6.04 3.47
N THR A 210 4.21 -5.49 3.89
CA THR A 210 4.05 -4.16 4.49
C THR A 210 2.80 -4.14 5.34
N VAL A 211 2.70 -3.17 6.25
CA VAL A 211 1.53 -2.98 7.12
C VAL A 211 1.13 -1.51 7.06
N SER A 212 -0.13 -1.25 6.69
CA SER A 212 -0.76 0.07 6.81
C SER A 212 -1.49 0.18 8.14
N VAL A 213 -1.39 1.37 8.75
CA VAL A 213 -2.02 1.69 10.02
C VAL A 213 -2.67 3.07 9.97
N GLU A 214 -3.93 3.12 10.35
CA GLU A 214 -4.72 4.33 10.55
C GLU A 214 -5.85 4.01 11.52
N ASP A 215 -6.79 4.90 11.70
CA ASP A 215 -8.03 4.61 12.38
C ASP A 215 -9.20 4.53 11.40
N MET A 216 -10.14 3.64 11.68
CA MET A 216 -11.41 3.49 10.98
C MET A 216 -12.50 3.14 11.98
N LYS A 217 -13.75 3.41 11.63
CA LYS A 217 -14.89 2.87 12.38
C LYS A 217 -15.28 1.51 11.87
N ILE A 218 -15.77 0.68 12.75
CA ILE A 218 -16.29 -0.64 12.39
C ILE A 218 -17.34 -0.52 11.27
N GLY A 219 -17.07 -1.20 10.14
CA GLY A 219 -17.95 -1.21 8.97
C GLY A 219 -17.94 0.08 8.12
N ASP A 220 -17.10 1.06 8.43
CA ASP A 220 -16.98 2.31 7.66
C ASP A 220 -15.56 2.47 7.09
N HIS A 221 -15.43 2.33 5.77
CA HIS A 221 -14.17 2.47 5.04
C HIS A 221 -13.79 3.96 4.86
N THR A 222 -13.48 4.59 5.98
CA THR A 222 -13.04 5.99 6.03
C THR A 222 -11.76 6.08 6.84
N HIS A 223 -10.64 6.44 6.17
CA HIS A 223 -9.36 6.66 6.85
C HIS A 223 -9.45 7.86 7.78
N LEU A 224 -9.18 7.65 9.05
CA LEU A 224 -9.26 8.64 10.13
C LEU A 224 -7.91 8.75 10.84
N PRO A 225 -7.60 9.91 11.43
CA PRO A 225 -6.53 10.04 12.41
C PRO A 225 -6.73 9.10 13.61
N PHE A 226 -5.62 8.65 14.20
CA PHE A 226 -5.67 7.80 15.41
C PHE A 226 -6.47 8.45 16.53
N GLY A 227 -7.39 7.68 17.11
CA GLY A 227 -8.30 8.10 18.18
C GLY A 227 -9.64 8.67 17.70
N GLU A 228 -9.91 8.72 16.41
CA GLU A 228 -11.18 9.17 15.83
C GLU A 228 -12.09 7.99 15.40
N GLY A 229 -11.56 6.77 15.40
CA GLY A 229 -12.26 5.52 15.07
C GLY A 229 -12.29 4.52 16.21
N ASP A 230 -12.26 3.23 15.85
CA ASP A 230 -12.40 2.09 16.77
C ASP A 230 -11.13 1.23 16.84
N MET A 231 -9.98 1.69 16.30
CA MET A 231 -8.72 0.94 16.29
C MET A 231 -8.10 0.85 17.68
N ASP A 232 -7.83 -0.38 18.14
CA ASP A 232 -6.94 -0.60 19.28
C ASP A 232 -5.46 -0.52 18.83
N LEU A 233 -5.00 0.72 18.62
CA LEU A 233 -3.63 0.98 18.16
C LEU A 233 -2.56 0.35 19.08
N PRO A 234 -2.66 0.41 20.43
CA PRO A 234 -1.73 -0.29 21.32
C PRO A 234 -1.68 -1.81 21.07
N ALA A 235 -2.80 -2.46 20.80
CA ALA A 235 -2.82 -3.91 20.52
C ALA A 235 -2.14 -4.24 19.20
N VAL A 236 -2.35 -3.42 18.15
CA VAL A 236 -1.68 -3.57 16.85
C VAL A 236 -0.16 -3.36 16.99
N VAL A 237 0.27 -2.31 17.68
CA VAL A 237 1.69 -2.04 17.93
C VAL A 237 2.33 -3.16 18.74
N ALA A 238 1.67 -3.66 19.78
CA ALA A 238 2.13 -4.81 20.55
C ALA A 238 2.29 -6.06 19.66
N ALA A 239 1.31 -6.34 18.79
CA ALA A 239 1.38 -7.47 17.86
C ALA A 239 2.59 -7.38 16.91
N LEU A 240 2.84 -6.19 16.34
CA LEU A 240 4.01 -5.95 15.48
C LEU A 240 5.34 -6.14 16.22
N ASN A 241 5.41 -5.70 17.48
CA ASN A 241 6.58 -5.91 18.34
C ASN A 241 6.76 -7.40 18.69
N ASP A 242 5.67 -8.12 19.01
CA ASP A 242 5.71 -9.54 19.39
C ASP A 242 6.27 -10.41 18.24
N ILE A 243 5.92 -10.11 16.99
CA ILE A 243 6.45 -10.82 15.82
C ILE A 243 7.81 -10.29 15.36
N ALA A 244 8.37 -9.28 16.03
CA ALA A 244 9.60 -8.59 15.66
C ALA A 244 9.57 -8.12 14.19
N PHE A 245 8.48 -7.47 13.77
CA PHE A 245 8.31 -7.01 12.40
C PHE A 245 9.42 -6.03 12.00
N THR A 246 10.09 -6.30 10.88
CA THR A 246 11.25 -5.53 10.39
C THR A 246 10.93 -4.65 9.19
N GLY A 247 9.77 -4.85 8.55
CA GLY A 247 9.32 -4.02 7.43
C GLY A 247 8.84 -2.63 7.87
N LEU A 248 8.44 -1.83 6.90
CA LEU A 248 7.87 -0.52 7.16
C LEU A 248 6.41 -0.62 7.61
N VAL A 249 6.08 0.08 8.71
CA VAL A 249 4.72 0.29 9.22
C VAL A 249 4.28 1.66 8.73
N CYS A 250 3.34 1.70 7.79
CA CYS A 250 2.97 2.87 7.02
C CYS A 250 1.69 3.51 7.54
N VAL A 251 1.75 4.76 8.00
CA VAL A 251 0.54 5.54 8.32
C VAL A 251 -0.17 5.93 7.04
N GLU A 252 -1.48 5.65 6.93
CA GLU A 252 -2.27 5.96 5.75
C GLU A 252 -3.41 6.96 6.02
N TYR A 253 -3.07 8.22 6.14
CA TYR A 253 -4.01 9.31 6.34
C TYR A 253 -4.40 9.98 5.01
N SER A 254 -5.03 9.21 4.11
CA SER A 254 -5.32 9.64 2.73
C SER A 254 -6.17 10.91 2.60
N ARG A 255 -6.87 11.31 3.66
CA ARG A 255 -7.72 12.52 3.70
C ARG A 255 -7.04 13.73 4.35
N GLU A 256 -5.90 13.54 5.02
CA GLU A 256 -5.22 14.56 5.81
C GLU A 256 -4.25 15.44 5.00
N SER A 257 -4.19 15.26 3.68
CA SER A 257 -3.29 15.99 2.79
C SER A 257 -3.32 17.52 2.96
N PRO A 258 -4.49 18.20 3.16
CA PRO A 258 -4.51 19.65 3.37
C PRO A 258 -3.83 20.11 4.67
N ARG A 259 -3.70 19.22 5.66
CA ARG A 259 -3.07 19.49 6.95
C ARG A 259 -1.88 18.58 7.26
N ALA A 260 -1.25 18.01 6.23
CA ALA A 260 -0.18 17.05 6.37
C ALA A 260 0.96 17.52 7.31
N HIS A 261 1.28 18.81 7.31
CA HIS A 261 2.28 19.41 8.19
C HIS A 261 1.97 19.26 9.71
N LEU A 262 0.71 18.99 10.07
CA LEU A 262 0.27 18.66 11.43
C LEU A 262 0.04 17.16 11.57
N ALA A 263 -0.65 16.53 10.62
CA ALA A 263 -1.03 15.12 10.66
C ALA A 263 0.17 14.17 10.70
N ILE A 264 1.25 14.48 9.96
CA ILE A 264 2.46 13.66 9.94
C ILE A 264 3.11 13.55 11.35
N PRO A 265 3.45 14.66 12.05
CA PRO A 265 4.03 14.56 13.39
C PRO A 265 3.02 14.06 14.44
N GLU A 266 1.72 14.36 14.32
CA GLU A 266 0.66 13.87 15.22
C GLU A 266 0.59 12.33 15.17
N ALA A 267 0.57 11.74 13.98
CA ALA A 267 0.55 10.28 13.81
C ALA A 267 1.82 9.60 14.37
N ALA A 268 2.99 10.18 14.13
CA ALA A 268 4.24 9.67 14.69
C ALA A 268 4.22 9.69 16.24
N ALA A 269 3.68 10.75 16.84
CA ALA A 269 3.54 10.87 18.28
C ALA A 269 2.59 9.82 18.86
N ALA A 270 1.44 9.57 18.18
CA ALA A 270 0.47 8.57 18.59
C ALA A 270 1.06 7.14 18.56
N LEU A 271 1.78 6.77 17.47
CA LEU A 271 2.46 5.47 17.36
C LEU A 271 3.51 5.28 18.46
N ARG A 272 4.35 6.29 18.72
CA ARG A 272 5.35 6.22 19.80
C ARG A 272 4.68 6.11 21.18
N ALA A 273 3.57 6.81 21.40
CA ALA A 273 2.82 6.69 22.65
C ALA A 273 2.17 5.29 22.82
N ALA A 274 1.86 4.62 21.72
CA ALA A 274 1.39 3.23 21.70
C ALA A 274 2.51 2.19 21.86
N GLY A 275 3.79 2.60 21.87
CA GLY A 275 4.94 1.71 22.10
C GLY A 275 5.70 1.29 20.82
N ALA A 276 5.55 2.02 19.72
CA ALA A 276 6.28 1.77 18.47
C ALA A 276 7.75 2.19 18.53
#